data_150306376a934ec6cf760ce9bd1b8c9f
#
_entry.id   150306376a934ec6cf760ce9bd1b8c9f
#
_cell.length_a   1.000
_cell.length_b   1.000
_cell.length_c   1.000
_cell.angle_alpha   90.00
_cell.angle_beta   90.00
_cell.angle_gamma   90.00
#
_symmetry.space_group_name_H-M   'P 1'
#
loop_
_entity.id
_entity.type
_entity.pdbx_description
1 polymer ?
#
loop_
_entity_poly.entity_id
_entity_poly.type
_entity_poly.pdbx_seq_one_letter_code
_entity_poly.pdbx_strand_id
1 'polypeptide(L)'
;MSSPAADVTEAATSGSNKRIALLIAMLALMLAFSEIGGKNAEQESIAKNIEASNLWSFFQAKTIRGTTLRTAVEAMEVDLAAATEPATRERMQKRIDGWKQTIARYDSEPETNEGRKELVARAKTAEAVRDIAAARDDKYDIVSGLLQIAIVISSAAIITGVTMLALTGAGLGVISFALMLLAQFAPTALF
;
A
#
# COMPACT_ATOMS: atom_id res chain seq x y z
N MET A 1 -15.76 59.12 -19.79
CA MET A 1 -15.06 58.62 -18.57
C MET A 1 -15.82 57.37 -18.11
N SER A 2 -15.26 56.19 -18.33
CA SER A 2 -15.82 54.92 -17.83
C SER A 2 -15.83 54.94 -16.29
N SER A 3 -16.88 54.43 -15.68
CA SER A 3 -16.95 54.32 -14.22
C SER A 3 -15.98 53.24 -13.75
N PRO A 4 -15.22 53.40 -12.64
CA PRO A 4 -14.35 52.36 -12.11
C PRO A 4 -15.05 51.00 -11.90
N ALA A 5 -16.35 51.01 -11.62
CA ALA A 5 -17.19 49.82 -11.53
C ALA A 5 -17.40 49.12 -12.88
N ALA A 6 -17.45 49.83 -13.99
CA ALA A 6 -17.55 49.28 -15.34
C ALA A 6 -16.23 48.57 -15.74
N ASP A 7 -15.09 49.18 -15.45
CA ASP A 7 -13.76 48.65 -15.73
C ASP A 7 -13.48 47.34 -14.95
N VAL A 8 -13.95 47.25 -13.71
CA VAL A 8 -13.85 46.03 -12.88
C VAL A 8 -14.78 44.91 -13.44
N THR A 9 -15.96 45.28 -13.90
CA THR A 9 -16.90 44.30 -14.48
C THR A 9 -16.41 43.81 -15.86
N GLU A 10 -15.78 44.65 -16.63
CA GLU A 10 -15.21 44.32 -17.94
C GLU A 10 -13.94 43.46 -17.79
N ALA A 11 -13.10 43.72 -16.80
CA ALA A 11 -11.95 42.86 -16.44
C ALA A 11 -12.40 41.49 -15.93
N ALA A 12 -13.46 41.39 -15.13
CA ALA A 12 -14.03 40.13 -14.65
C ALA A 12 -14.70 39.31 -15.76
N THR A 13 -15.15 39.95 -16.83
CA THR A 13 -15.81 39.29 -17.98
C THR A 13 -14.90 39.08 -19.17
N SER A 14 -13.59 39.40 -19.07
CA SER A 14 -12.65 39.20 -20.16
C SER A 14 -12.58 37.72 -20.56
N GLY A 15 -12.52 37.42 -21.85
CA GLY A 15 -12.46 36.04 -22.36
C GLY A 15 -11.22 35.28 -21.84
N SER A 16 -10.17 36.01 -21.47
CA SER A 16 -8.96 35.47 -20.84
C SER A 16 -9.24 34.92 -19.43
N ASN A 17 -9.94 35.68 -18.58
CA ASN A 17 -10.26 35.27 -17.20
C ASN A 17 -11.18 34.05 -17.16
N LYS A 18 -12.13 33.93 -18.12
CA LYS A 18 -12.97 32.73 -18.23
C LYS A 18 -12.18 31.48 -18.58
N ARG A 19 -11.13 31.57 -19.41
CA ARG A 19 -10.27 30.45 -19.77
C ARG A 19 -9.40 30.03 -18.58
N ILE A 20 -8.87 30.98 -17.82
CA ILE A 20 -8.08 30.69 -16.62
C ILE A 20 -8.96 30.07 -15.52
N ALA A 21 -10.19 30.57 -15.35
CA ALA A 21 -11.14 29.96 -14.42
C ALA A 21 -11.49 28.50 -14.78
N LEU A 22 -11.64 28.22 -16.10
CA LEU A 22 -11.85 26.85 -16.58
C LEU A 22 -10.61 25.98 -16.30
N LEU A 23 -9.40 26.50 -16.52
CA LEU A 23 -8.16 25.79 -16.20
C LEU A 23 -8.11 25.42 -14.71
N ILE A 24 -8.41 26.39 -13.81
CA ILE A 24 -8.44 26.14 -12.36
C ILE A 24 -9.46 25.05 -12.01
N ALA A 25 -10.65 25.08 -12.61
CA ALA A 25 -11.68 24.07 -12.39
C ALA A 25 -11.21 22.67 -12.84
N MET A 26 -10.51 22.57 -13.96
CA MET A 26 -9.91 21.31 -14.43
C MET A 26 -8.82 20.82 -13.49
N LEU A 27 -7.91 21.69 -13.03
CA LEU A 27 -6.87 21.35 -12.07
C LEU A 27 -7.46 20.89 -10.73
N ALA A 28 -8.54 21.54 -10.27
CA ALA A 28 -9.24 21.16 -9.04
C ALA A 28 -9.93 19.79 -9.18
N LEU A 29 -10.49 19.49 -10.34
CA LEU A 29 -11.06 18.17 -10.63
C LEU A 29 -9.97 17.08 -10.62
N MET A 30 -8.83 17.35 -11.27
CA MET A 30 -7.68 16.44 -11.25
C MET A 30 -7.15 16.22 -9.81
N LEU A 31 -7.08 17.27 -9.00
CA LEU A 31 -6.70 17.20 -7.60
C LEU A 31 -7.64 16.26 -6.83
N ALA A 32 -8.95 16.41 -7.00
CA ALA A 32 -9.92 15.54 -6.35
C ALA A 32 -9.72 14.06 -6.73
N PHE A 33 -9.45 13.76 -7.99
CA PHE A 33 -9.14 12.40 -8.44
C PHE A 33 -7.82 11.88 -7.84
N SER A 34 -6.78 12.74 -7.76
CA SER A 34 -5.50 12.38 -7.15
C SER A 34 -5.66 12.05 -5.68
N GLU A 35 -6.39 12.86 -4.91
CA GLU A 35 -6.63 12.64 -3.48
C GLU A 35 -7.44 11.34 -3.23
N ILE A 36 -8.44 11.05 -4.06
CA ILE A 36 -9.18 9.78 -3.98
C ILE A 36 -8.27 8.60 -4.30
N GLY A 37 -7.44 8.72 -5.35
CA GLY A 37 -6.50 7.68 -5.76
C GLY A 37 -5.45 7.37 -4.69
N GLY A 38 -4.85 8.43 -4.10
CA GLY A 38 -3.89 8.33 -3.01
C GLY A 38 -4.53 7.66 -1.79
N LYS A 39 -5.67 8.17 -1.33
CA LYS A 39 -6.35 7.59 -0.16
C LYS A 39 -6.70 6.11 -0.33
N ASN A 40 -7.10 5.68 -1.53
CA ASN A 40 -7.36 4.27 -1.80
C ASN A 40 -6.06 3.44 -1.74
N ALA A 41 -4.96 3.96 -2.28
CA ALA A 41 -3.65 3.32 -2.26
C ALA A 41 -3.09 3.23 -0.82
N GLU A 42 -3.20 4.29 -0.03
CA GLU A 42 -2.86 4.30 1.40
C GLU A 42 -3.62 3.22 2.17
N GLN A 43 -4.94 3.14 1.99
CA GLN A 43 -5.78 2.14 2.65
C GLN A 43 -5.39 0.71 2.24
N GLU A 44 -5.10 0.47 0.97
CA GLU A 44 -4.62 -0.83 0.48
C GLU A 44 -3.27 -1.19 1.10
N SER A 45 -2.32 -0.24 1.15
CA SER A 45 -1.01 -0.40 1.78
C SER A 45 -1.15 -0.77 3.26
N ILE A 46 -1.95 -0.03 4.03
CA ILE A 46 -2.21 -0.31 5.45
C ILE A 46 -2.84 -1.69 5.64
N ALA A 47 -3.86 -2.04 4.85
CA ALA A 47 -4.53 -3.33 4.95
C ALA A 47 -3.58 -4.50 4.68
N LYS A 48 -2.72 -4.36 3.65
CA LYS A 48 -1.73 -5.38 3.30
C LYS A 48 -0.59 -5.48 4.31
N ASN A 49 -0.20 -4.38 4.93
CA ASN A 49 0.75 -4.38 6.04
C ASN A 49 0.22 -5.15 7.26
N ILE A 50 -1.05 -4.95 7.60
CA ILE A 50 -1.72 -5.68 8.69
C ILE A 50 -1.79 -7.17 8.35
N GLU A 51 -2.17 -7.51 7.11
CA GLU A 51 -2.22 -8.91 6.64
C GLU A 51 -0.85 -9.58 6.74
N ALA A 52 0.21 -8.94 6.25
CA ALA A 52 1.58 -9.45 6.33
C ALA A 52 2.03 -9.65 7.79
N SER A 53 1.78 -8.67 8.66
CA SER A 53 2.11 -8.75 10.09
C SER A 53 1.40 -9.91 10.79
N ASN A 54 0.11 -10.13 10.49
CA ASN A 54 -0.65 -11.25 11.04
C ASN A 54 -0.10 -12.61 10.56
N LEU A 55 0.27 -12.72 9.28
CA LEU A 55 0.86 -13.93 8.72
C LEU A 55 2.23 -14.23 9.33
N TRP A 56 3.06 -13.24 9.55
CA TRP A 56 4.34 -13.39 10.26
C TRP A 56 4.15 -13.79 11.72
N SER A 57 3.17 -13.23 12.40
CA SER A 57 2.83 -13.61 13.78
C SER A 57 2.36 -15.06 13.86
N PHE A 58 1.56 -15.50 12.88
CA PHE A 58 1.13 -16.90 12.81
C PHE A 58 2.29 -17.85 12.49
N PHE A 59 3.19 -17.47 11.57
CA PHE A 59 4.43 -18.19 11.31
C PHE A 59 5.27 -18.35 12.58
N GLN A 60 5.46 -17.27 13.37
CA GLN A 60 6.18 -17.31 14.64
C GLN A 60 5.51 -18.26 15.63
N ALA A 61 4.20 -18.20 15.78
CA ALA A 61 3.45 -19.07 16.67
C ALA A 61 3.62 -20.55 16.29
N LYS A 62 3.53 -20.91 15.00
CA LYS A 62 3.78 -22.28 14.52
C LYS A 62 5.26 -22.70 14.71
N THR A 63 6.20 -21.76 14.57
CA THR A 63 7.62 -22.02 14.82
C THR A 63 7.85 -22.37 16.29
N ILE A 64 7.31 -21.60 17.22
CA ILE A 64 7.45 -21.84 18.65
C ILE A 64 6.83 -23.20 19.01
N ARG A 65 5.58 -23.45 18.58
CA ARG A 65 4.91 -24.74 18.83
C ARG A 65 5.68 -25.93 18.26
N GLY A 66 6.20 -25.78 17.03
CA GLY A 66 7.02 -26.80 16.39
C GLY A 66 8.31 -27.09 17.15
N THR A 67 8.99 -26.04 17.63
CA THR A 67 10.21 -26.19 18.45
C THR A 67 9.90 -26.87 19.78
N THR A 68 8.83 -26.47 20.47
CA THR A 68 8.38 -27.12 21.71
C THR A 68 8.11 -28.61 21.52
N LEU A 69 7.42 -28.98 20.42
CA LEU A 69 7.17 -30.40 20.11
C LEU A 69 8.45 -31.15 19.77
N ARG A 70 9.42 -30.55 19.06
CA ARG A 70 10.72 -31.18 18.78
C ARG A 70 11.46 -31.49 20.07
N THR A 71 11.56 -30.53 20.97
CA THR A 71 12.18 -30.75 22.29
C THR A 71 11.47 -31.83 23.09
N ALA A 72 10.12 -31.89 23.05
CA ALA A 72 9.36 -32.94 23.71
C ALA A 72 9.59 -34.32 23.07
N VAL A 73 9.73 -34.40 21.75
CA VAL A 73 10.10 -35.63 21.05
C VAL A 73 11.48 -36.11 21.48
N GLU A 74 12.49 -35.22 21.48
CA GLU A 74 13.85 -35.56 21.88
C GLU A 74 13.91 -36.10 23.34
N ALA A 75 13.20 -35.44 24.24
CA ALA A 75 13.12 -35.92 25.63
C ALA A 75 12.45 -37.30 25.73
N MET A 76 11.34 -37.50 25.04
CA MET A 76 10.62 -38.76 25.07
C MET A 76 11.35 -39.90 24.35
N GLU A 77 12.20 -39.62 23.36
CA GLU A 77 13.10 -40.61 22.74
C GLU A 77 14.15 -41.13 23.71
N VAL A 78 14.66 -40.25 24.59
CA VAL A 78 15.58 -40.68 25.70
C VAL A 78 14.86 -41.61 26.69
N ASP A 79 13.65 -41.23 27.11
CA ASP A 79 12.83 -42.06 28.02
C ASP A 79 12.45 -43.39 27.36
N LEU A 80 12.12 -43.40 26.06
CA LEU A 80 11.83 -44.62 25.31
C LEU A 80 13.02 -45.58 25.27
N ALA A 81 14.23 -45.05 25.15
CA ALA A 81 15.45 -45.88 25.16
C ALA A 81 15.66 -46.58 26.52
N ALA A 82 15.27 -45.92 27.62
CA ALA A 82 15.37 -46.47 28.97
C ALA A 82 14.20 -47.40 29.37
N ALA A 83 13.07 -47.32 28.68
CA ALA A 83 11.87 -48.07 29.00
C ALA A 83 12.05 -49.56 28.68
N THR A 84 11.76 -50.45 29.65
CA THR A 84 11.89 -51.91 29.53
C THR A 84 10.57 -52.62 29.27
N GLU A 85 9.45 -52.02 29.69
CA GLU A 85 8.12 -52.59 29.56
C GLU A 85 7.58 -52.41 28.11
N PRO A 86 7.18 -53.49 27.40
CA PRO A 86 6.74 -53.40 26.01
C PRO A 86 5.52 -52.45 25.80
N ALA A 87 4.52 -52.55 26.69
CA ALA A 87 3.32 -51.73 26.60
C ALA A 87 3.59 -50.20 26.77
N THR A 88 4.59 -49.89 27.61
CA THR A 88 5.03 -48.50 27.81
C THR A 88 5.80 -48.00 26.60
N ARG A 89 6.67 -48.82 26.01
CA ARG A 89 7.39 -48.48 24.77
C ARG A 89 6.44 -48.21 23.62
N GLU A 90 5.43 -49.06 23.43
CA GLU A 90 4.43 -48.83 22.37
C GLU A 90 3.68 -47.53 22.52
N ARG A 91 3.23 -47.17 23.73
CA ARG A 91 2.56 -45.91 24.02
C ARG A 91 3.44 -44.69 23.74
N MET A 92 4.73 -44.75 24.17
CA MET A 92 5.69 -43.67 23.93
C MET A 92 5.96 -43.53 22.44
N GLN A 93 6.18 -44.62 21.71
CA GLN A 93 6.40 -44.59 20.26
C GLN A 93 5.24 -43.95 19.53
N LYS A 94 4.00 -44.38 19.82
CA LYS A 94 2.79 -43.81 19.21
C LYS A 94 2.67 -42.32 19.47
N ARG A 95 3.06 -41.85 20.65
CA ARG A 95 3.04 -40.42 20.99
C ARG A 95 4.11 -39.62 20.23
N ILE A 96 5.31 -40.17 20.10
CA ILE A 96 6.40 -39.59 19.30
C ILE A 96 5.97 -39.45 17.84
N ASP A 97 5.40 -40.50 17.28
CA ASP A 97 4.93 -40.49 15.87
C ASP A 97 3.84 -39.44 15.62
N GLY A 98 2.88 -39.32 16.55
CA GLY A 98 1.86 -38.29 16.49
C GLY A 98 2.41 -36.85 16.55
N TRP A 99 3.42 -36.63 17.41
CA TRP A 99 4.08 -35.34 17.47
C TRP A 99 4.93 -35.05 16.23
N LYS A 100 5.66 -36.02 15.70
CA LYS A 100 6.41 -35.90 14.43
C LYS A 100 5.49 -35.57 13.27
N GLN A 101 4.32 -36.18 13.20
CA GLN A 101 3.30 -35.87 12.20
C GLN A 101 2.79 -34.42 12.36
N THR A 102 2.54 -33.98 13.59
CA THR A 102 2.11 -32.61 13.87
C THR A 102 3.19 -31.58 13.48
N ILE A 103 4.46 -31.88 13.77
CA ILE A 103 5.61 -31.05 13.37
C ILE A 103 5.67 -30.92 11.84
N ALA A 104 5.51 -32.04 11.12
CA ALA A 104 5.52 -32.02 9.66
C ALA A 104 4.38 -31.15 9.08
N ARG A 105 3.17 -31.20 9.66
CA ARG A 105 2.05 -30.32 9.31
C ARG A 105 2.36 -28.85 9.61
N TYR A 106 3.04 -28.54 10.71
CA TYR A 106 3.44 -27.17 11.00
C TYR A 106 4.47 -26.66 10.00
N ASP A 107 5.35 -27.50 9.49
CA ASP A 107 6.35 -27.10 8.50
C ASP A 107 5.73 -26.86 7.11
N SER A 108 4.78 -27.68 6.68
CA SER A 108 4.05 -27.50 5.42
C SER A 108 2.68 -28.17 5.47
N GLU A 109 1.64 -27.42 5.14
CA GLU A 109 0.24 -27.87 5.11
C GLU A 109 -0.48 -27.22 3.91
N PRO A 110 -0.25 -27.73 2.68
CA PRO A 110 -0.79 -27.12 1.46
C PRO A 110 -2.31 -27.09 1.39
N GLU A 111 -2.99 -28.06 2.01
CA GLU A 111 -4.46 -28.17 1.99
C GLU A 111 -5.14 -26.98 2.65
N THR A 112 -4.58 -26.49 3.76
CA THR A 112 -5.12 -25.34 4.52
C THR A 112 -4.41 -24.04 4.20
N ASN A 113 -3.25 -24.07 3.52
CA ASN A 113 -2.33 -22.96 3.33
C ASN A 113 -1.85 -22.33 4.65
N GLU A 114 -1.76 -23.15 5.71
CA GLU A 114 -1.37 -22.68 7.05
C GLU A 114 -0.02 -23.22 7.53
N GLY A 115 0.69 -24.03 6.78
CA GLY A 115 2.06 -24.44 7.08
C GLY A 115 3.01 -23.24 7.07
N ARG A 116 4.16 -23.37 7.75
CA ARG A 116 5.17 -22.30 7.81
C ARG A 116 5.65 -21.86 6.44
N LYS A 117 5.81 -22.80 5.49
CA LYS A 117 6.20 -22.48 4.11
C LYS A 117 5.13 -21.65 3.40
N GLU A 118 3.88 -22.06 3.55
CA GLU A 118 2.73 -21.39 2.94
C GLU A 118 2.52 -20.01 3.55
N LEU A 119 2.66 -19.87 4.88
CA LEU A 119 2.55 -18.59 5.58
C LEU A 119 3.62 -17.60 5.11
N VAL A 120 4.88 -18.04 4.94
CA VAL A 120 5.96 -17.19 4.41
C VAL A 120 5.65 -16.73 2.98
N ALA A 121 5.16 -17.62 2.12
CA ALA A 121 4.81 -17.26 0.74
C ALA A 121 3.68 -16.22 0.71
N ARG A 122 2.63 -16.40 1.50
CA ARG A 122 1.52 -15.47 1.65
C ARG A 122 1.96 -14.12 2.23
N ALA A 123 2.80 -14.13 3.27
CA ALA A 123 3.32 -12.90 3.88
C ALA A 123 4.11 -12.07 2.86
N LYS A 124 5.02 -12.71 2.11
CA LYS A 124 5.79 -12.03 1.05
C LYS A 124 4.91 -11.48 -0.07
N THR A 125 3.84 -12.19 -0.43
CA THR A 125 2.88 -11.69 -1.41
C THR A 125 2.15 -10.44 -0.88
N ALA A 126 1.72 -10.46 0.38
CA ALA A 126 1.08 -9.31 1.01
C ALA A 126 2.05 -8.11 1.10
N GLU A 127 3.32 -8.34 1.45
CA GLU A 127 4.37 -7.31 1.45
C GLU A 127 4.59 -6.70 0.06
N ALA A 128 4.66 -7.53 -0.98
CA ALA A 128 4.84 -7.03 -2.35
C ALA A 128 3.65 -6.15 -2.81
N VAL A 129 2.42 -6.53 -2.48
CA VAL A 129 1.22 -5.71 -2.79
C VAL A 129 1.23 -4.42 -1.98
N ARG A 130 1.60 -4.48 -0.68
CA ARG A 130 1.80 -3.29 0.17
C ARG A 130 2.78 -2.31 -0.45
N ASP A 131 3.94 -2.79 -0.91
CA ASP A 131 5.00 -1.94 -1.45
C ASP A 131 4.56 -1.26 -2.76
N ILE A 132 3.82 -1.98 -3.61
CA ILE A 132 3.21 -1.40 -4.82
C ILE A 132 2.17 -0.33 -4.46
N ALA A 133 1.33 -0.60 -3.47
CA ALA A 133 0.31 0.36 -3.02
C ALA A 133 0.95 1.61 -2.39
N ALA A 134 2.00 1.43 -1.57
CA ALA A 134 2.76 2.55 -1.00
C ALA A 134 3.41 3.41 -2.08
N ALA A 135 4.08 2.80 -3.07
CA ALA A 135 4.67 3.53 -4.19
C ALA A 135 3.62 4.28 -5.04
N ARG A 136 2.39 3.78 -5.10
CA ARG A 136 1.28 4.46 -5.75
C ARG A 136 0.82 5.67 -4.94
N ASP A 137 0.69 5.53 -3.64
CA ASP A 137 0.33 6.60 -2.70
C ASP A 137 1.33 7.76 -2.75
N ASP A 138 2.61 7.47 -2.62
CA ASP A 138 3.70 8.48 -2.72
C ASP A 138 3.61 9.31 -4.01
N LYS A 139 3.27 8.66 -5.15
CA LYS A 139 3.11 9.39 -6.42
C LYS A 139 1.87 10.27 -6.43
N TYR A 140 0.76 9.81 -5.88
CA TYR A 140 -0.45 10.63 -5.78
C TYR A 140 -0.25 11.83 -4.87
N ASP A 141 0.54 11.71 -3.80
CA ASP A 141 0.92 12.82 -2.93
C ASP A 141 1.71 13.90 -3.68
N ILE A 142 2.69 13.49 -4.49
CA ILE A 142 3.45 14.40 -5.34
C ILE A 142 2.52 15.09 -6.35
N VAL A 143 1.63 14.35 -7.01
CA VAL A 143 0.65 14.90 -7.95
C VAL A 143 -0.25 15.92 -7.28
N SER A 144 -0.78 15.61 -6.11
CA SER A 144 -1.64 16.50 -5.34
C SER A 144 -0.93 17.79 -4.96
N GLY A 145 0.32 17.70 -4.51
CA GLY A 145 1.15 18.88 -4.21
C GLY A 145 1.38 19.77 -5.43
N LEU A 146 1.73 19.18 -6.58
CA LEU A 146 1.92 19.93 -7.84
C LEU A 146 0.63 20.58 -8.32
N LEU A 147 -0.50 19.91 -8.23
CA LEU A 147 -1.81 20.45 -8.61
C LEU A 147 -2.24 21.62 -7.71
N GLN A 148 -1.99 21.53 -6.39
CA GLN A 148 -2.26 22.64 -5.46
C GLN A 148 -1.44 23.86 -5.83
N ILE A 149 -0.15 23.71 -6.11
CA ILE A 149 0.72 24.78 -6.58
C ILE A 149 0.20 25.36 -7.91
N ALA A 150 -0.18 24.50 -8.88
CA ALA A 150 -0.71 24.92 -10.18
C ALA A 150 -1.99 25.76 -10.04
N ILE A 151 -2.90 25.38 -9.13
CA ILE A 151 -4.13 26.11 -8.83
C ILE A 151 -3.81 27.49 -8.26
N VAL A 152 -2.90 27.57 -7.29
CA VAL A 152 -2.51 28.85 -6.65
C VAL A 152 -1.88 29.79 -7.67
N ILE A 153 -0.93 29.32 -8.49
CA ILE A 153 -0.28 30.12 -9.53
C ILE A 153 -1.31 30.58 -10.59
N SER A 154 -2.21 29.69 -11.03
CA SER A 154 -3.26 30.03 -11.99
C SER A 154 -4.25 31.05 -11.42
N SER A 155 -4.56 30.99 -10.13
CA SER A 155 -5.41 31.95 -9.44
C SER A 155 -4.75 33.34 -9.37
N ALA A 156 -3.44 33.38 -9.11
CA ALA A 156 -2.66 34.62 -9.15
C ALA A 156 -2.66 35.29 -10.52
N ALA A 157 -2.72 34.51 -11.61
CA ALA A 157 -2.81 35.02 -12.97
C ALA A 157 -4.08 35.84 -13.22
N ILE A 158 -5.21 35.47 -12.61
CA ILE A 158 -6.47 36.26 -12.71
C ILE A 158 -6.31 37.62 -12.03
N ILE A 159 -5.67 37.67 -10.85
CA ILE A 159 -5.54 38.87 -10.03
C ILE A 159 -4.51 39.84 -10.65
N THR A 160 -3.39 39.29 -11.14
CA THR A 160 -2.27 40.10 -11.65
C THR A 160 -2.38 40.44 -13.15
N GLY A 161 -3.22 39.74 -13.89
CA GLY A 161 -3.30 39.81 -15.36
C GLY A 161 -2.09 39.22 -16.10
N VAL A 162 -1.14 38.60 -15.40
CA VAL A 162 0.09 38.04 -15.98
C VAL A 162 -0.18 36.65 -16.58
N THR A 163 -0.34 36.59 -17.90
CA THR A 163 -0.66 35.33 -18.64
C THR A 163 0.40 34.24 -18.45
N MET A 164 1.66 34.60 -18.24
CA MET A 164 2.74 33.63 -18.01
C MET A 164 2.48 32.74 -16.79
N LEU A 165 1.84 33.26 -15.73
CA LEU A 165 1.47 32.48 -14.56
C LEU A 165 0.42 31.39 -14.92
N ALA A 166 -0.56 31.73 -15.77
CA ALA A 166 -1.54 30.76 -16.23
C ALA A 166 -0.89 29.65 -17.07
N LEU A 167 0.08 29.98 -17.93
CA LEU A 167 0.84 29.01 -18.71
C LEU A 167 1.69 28.11 -17.82
N THR A 168 2.32 28.65 -16.79
CA THR A 168 3.07 27.84 -15.81
C THR A 168 2.15 26.88 -15.06
N GLY A 169 0.98 27.34 -14.61
CA GLY A 169 -0.02 26.48 -13.98
C GLY A 169 -0.52 25.37 -14.90
N ALA A 170 -0.77 25.70 -16.18
CA ALA A 170 -1.16 24.69 -17.18
C ALA A 170 -0.05 23.65 -17.42
N GLY A 171 1.21 24.08 -17.50
CA GLY A 171 2.38 23.19 -17.64
C GLY A 171 2.50 22.24 -16.45
N LEU A 172 2.37 22.73 -15.23
CA LEU A 172 2.35 21.90 -14.01
C LEU A 172 1.18 20.90 -14.05
N GLY A 173 0.00 21.34 -14.51
CA GLY A 173 -1.16 20.44 -14.69
C GLY A 173 -0.88 19.29 -15.64
N VAL A 174 -0.22 19.54 -16.78
CA VAL A 174 0.17 18.50 -17.75
C VAL A 174 1.17 17.51 -17.12
N ILE A 175 2.17 18.00 -16.41
CA ILE A 175 3.13 17.16 -15.68
C ILE A 175 2.42 16.30 -14.63
N SER A 176 1.53 16.92 -13.84
CA SER A 176 0.73 16.22 -12.83
C SER A 176 -0.16 15.12 -13.45
N PHE A 177 -0.75 15.38 -14.60
CA PHE A 177 -1.55 14.39 -15.31
C PHE A 177 -0.71 13.21 -15.78
N ALA A 178 0.49 13.44 -16.32
CA ALA A 178 1.41 12.38 -16.71
C ALA A 178 1.84 11.54 -15.51
N LEU A 179 2.18 12.17 -14.38
CA LEU A 179 2.53 11.47 -13.13
C LEU A 179 1.33 10.68 -12.56
N MET A 180 0.11 11.20 -12.67
CA MET A 180 -1.10 10.49 -12.26
C MET A 180 -1.32 9.21 -13.06
N LEU A 181 -1.06 9.24 -14.38
CA LEU A 181 -1.08 8.04 -15.22
C LEU A 181 0.01 7.04 -14.81
N LEU A 182 1.22 7.52 -14.49
CA LEU A 182 2.29 6.66 -13.99
C LEU A 182 1.93 6.04 -12.63
N ALA A 183 1.33 6.79 -11.70
CA ALA A 183 0.85 6.27 -10.44
C ALA A 183 -0.17 5.13 -10.64
N GLN A 184 -1.04 5.25 -11.64
CA GLN A 184 -2.07 4.25 -11.90
C GLN A 184 -1.53 3.00 -12.59
N PHE A 185 -0.68 3.14 -13.61
CA PHE A 185 -0.29 2.04 -14.51
C PHE A 185 1.12 1.51 -14.28
N ALA A 186 2.00 2.30 -13.69
CA ALA A 186 3.39 1.95 -13.41
C ALA A 186 3.88 2.55 -12.08
N PRO A 187 3.27 2.18 -10.94
CA PRO A 187 3.55 2.80 -9.64
C PRO A 187 5.00 2.65 -9.19
N THR A 188 5.71 1.62 -9.63
CA THR A 188 7.12 1.37 -9.30
C THR A 188 8.10 1.94 -10.33
N ALA A 189 7.63 2.65 -11.36
CA ALA A 189 8.49 3.28 -12.34
C ALA A 189 9.02 4.63 -11.83
N LEU A 190 10.27 4.96 -12.13
CA LEU A 190 11.01 6.20 -11.85
C LEU A 190 11.57 6.33 -10.41
N PHE A 191 10.95 5.86 -9.40
CA PHE A 191 11.45 5.79 -8.00
C PHE A 191 10.54 4.90 -7.17
#